data_aa2920f65b0726b95d4bcf2003370b09
#
_entry.id   aa2920f65b0726b95d4bcf2003370b09
#
_cell.length_a   1.000
_cell.length_b   1.000
_cell.length_c   1.000
_cell.angle_alpha   90.00
_cell.angle_beta   90.00
_cell.angle_gamma   90.00
#
_symmetry.space_group_name_H-M   'P 1'
#
loop_
_entity.id
_entity.type
_entity.pdbx_description
1 polymer ?
#
loop_
_entity_poly.entity_id
_entity_poly.type
_entity_poly.pdbx_seq_one_letter_code
_entity_poly.pdbx_strand_id
1 'polypeptide(L)'
;MNILFIGQDIGGGYICEVLIIYLCLFVITDYKKGIIPNKLLILGAIHRLLFKMSLWNHIIVILIIFVVFFPFFKSKMLGAGDIKLFMLIGLYLTPRETIISIAVSFFIAAIISIAKLILFCKEKSLKVKIHMALPIFIGTMITVGGIVS
;
A
#
# COMPACT_ATOMS: atom_id res chain seq x y z
N MET A 1 24.42 16.00 -15.70
CA MET A 1 23.93 15.55 -14.38
C MET A 1 22.91 14.42 -14.58
N ASN A 2 23.33 13.27 -15.16
CA ASN A 2 22.44 12.15 -15.56
C ASN A 2 23.17 10.79 -15.50
N ILE A 3 23.96 10.53 -14.44
CA ILE A 3 24.75 9.28 -14.35
C ILE A 3 24.24 8.32 -13.24
N LEU A 4 23.18 8.70 -12.52
CA LEU A 4 22.66 7.91 -11.40
C LEU A 4 21.39 7.07 -11.72
N PHE A 5 20.91 7.09 -12.97
CA PHE A 5 19.65 6.43 -13.35
C PHE A 5 19.79 5.11 -14.15
N ILE A 6 20.99 4.68 -14.53
CA ILE A 6 21.20 3.53 -15.44
C ILE A 6 21.31 2.18 -14.70
N GLY A 7 21.30 2.16 -13.37
CA GLY A 7 21.44 0.93 -12.58
C GLY A 7 20.12 0.29 -12.09
N GLN A 8 18.95 0.83 -12.43
CA GLN A 8 17.67 0.38 -11.88
C GLN A 8 16.85 -0.57 -12.79
N ASP A 9 17.25 -0.76 -14.05
CA ASP A 9 16.34 -1.35 -15.05
C ASP A 9 16.22 -2.88 -15.07
N ILE A 10 17.10 -3.62 -14.43
CA ILE A 10 17.06 -5.11 -14.45
C ILE A 10 16.42 -5.70 -13.19
N GLY A 11 16.40 -4.98 -12.08
CA GLY A 11 15.79 -5.43 -10.81
C GLY A 11 14.43 -4.80 -10.50
N GLY A 12 14.13 -3.64 -11.06
CA GLY A 12 12.94 -2.85 -10.73
C GLY A 12 11.63 -3.52 -11.15
N GLY A 13 11.56 -4.07 -12.36
CA GLY A 13 10.38 -4.75 -12.87
C GLY A 13 9.98 -5.96 -12.03
N TYR A 14 10.92 -6.83 -11.70
CA TYR A 14 10.70 -8.03 -10.91
C TYR A 14 10.17 -7.72 -9.49
N ILE A 15 10.70 -6.67 -8.89
CA ILE A 15 10.31 -6.24 -7.54
C ILE A 15 8.88 -5.71 -7.54
N CYS A 16 8.49 -4.97 -8.58
CA CYS A 16 7.13 -4.48 -8.74
C CYS A 16 6.13 -5.62 -8.98
N GLU A 17 6.48 -6.61 -9.81
CA GLU A 17 5.64 -7.79 -10.05
C GLU A 17 5.38 -8.57 -8.77
N VAL A 18 6.41 -8.80 -7.99
CA VAL A 18 6.30 -9.50 -6.69
C VAL A 18 5.44 -8.70 -5.72
N LEU A 19 5.59 -7.38 -5.65
CA LEU A 19 4.73 -6.52 -4.83
C LEU A 19 3.25 -6.67 -5.23
N ILE A 20 2.96 -6.68 -6.53
CA ILE A 20 1.60 -6.84 -7.05
C ILE A 20 1.01 -8.19 -6.61
N ILE A 21 1.77 -9.27 -6.70
CA ILE A 21 1.33 -10.59 -6.24
C ILE A 21 0.97 -10.57 -4.74
N TYR A 22 1.83 -9.98 -3.90
CA TYR A 22 1.53 -9.83 -2.47
C TYR A 22 0.28 -8.99 -2.23
N LEU A 23 0.12 -7.88 -2.95
CA LEU A 23 -1.06 -7.03 -2.82
C LEU A 23 -2.35 -7.75 -3.24
N CYS A 24 -2.33 -8.55 -4.31
CA CYS A 24 -3.45 -9.42 -4.70
C CYS A 24 -3.83 -10.37 -3.55
N LEU A 25 -2.85 -11.02 -2.93
CA LEU A 25 -3.09 -11.92 -1.80
C LEU A 25 -3.69 -11.17 -0.60
N PHE A 26 -3.24 -9.93 -0.34
CA PHE A 26 -3.82 -9.11 0.73
C PHE A 26 -5.26 -8.72 0.44
N VAL A 27 -5.60 -8.34 -0.79
CA VAL A 27 -6.99 -8.04 -1.18
C VAL A 27 -7.89 -9.26 -0.97
N ILE A 28 -7.45 -10.45 -1.40
CA ILE A 28 -8.21 -11.69 -1.22
C ILE A 28 -8.42 -12.01 0.26
N THR A 29 -7.40 -11.85 1.08
CA THR A 29 -7.48 -12.15 2.52
C THR A 29 -8.31 -11.11 3.28
N ASP A 30 -8.19 -9.83 2.91
CA ASP A 30 -9.01 -8.77 3.49
C ASP A 30 -10.49 -8.95 3.12
N TYR A 31 -10.79 -9.31 1.87
CA TYR A 31 -12.16 -9.58 1.45
C TYR A 31 -12.78 -10.78 2.16
N LYS A 32 -12.03 -11.88 2.32
CA LYS A 32 -12.54 -13.13 2.95
C LYS A 32 -12.63 -13.05 4.47
N LYS A 33 -11.62 -12.49 5.12
CA LYS A 33 -11.45 -12.51 6.58
C LYS A 33 -11.58 -11.14 7.22
N GLY A 34 -11.51 -10.06 6.45
CA GLY A 34 -11.49 -8.69 6.94
C GLY A 34 -10.29 -8.38 7.85
N ILE A 35 -9.20 -9.13 7.68
CA ILE A 35 -7.97 -9.01 8.47
C ILE A 35 -6.79 -9.21 7.53
N ILE A 36 -5.80 -8.34 7.64
CA ILE A 36 -4.52 -8.46 6.94
C ILE A 36 -3.61 -9.37 7.75
N PRO A 37 -3.21 -10.56 7.23
CA PRO A 37 -2.41 -11.51 7.98
C PRO A 37 -0.96 -11.02 8.15
N ASN A 38 -0.51 -10.91 9.40
CA ASN A 38 0.86 -10.50 9.71
C ASN A 38 1.92 -11.44 9.10
N LYS A 39 1.60 -12.73 8.97
CA LYS A 39 2.52 -13.72 8.37
C LYS A 39 2.88 -13.36 6.92
N LEU A 40 1.89 -12.93 6.15
CA LEU A 40 2.08 -12.55 4.75
C LEU A 40 2.87 -11.22 4.63
N LEU A 41 2.64 -10.28 5.55
CA LEU A 41 3.42 -9.05 5.63
C LEU A 41 4.90 -9.30 5.93
N ILE A 42 5.17 -10.17 6.92
CA ILE A 42 6.54 -10.55 7.29
C ILE A 42 7.22 -11.26 6.11
N LEU A 43 6.51 -12.18 5.44
CA LEU A 43 7.05 -12.87 4.27
C LEU A 43 7.43 -11.90 3.14
N GLY A 44 6.56 -10.93 2.84
CA GLY A 44 6.85 -9.88 1.86
C GLY A 44 8.04 -9.02 2.26
N ALA A 45 8.15 -8.64 3.54
CA ALA A 45 9.28 -7.87 4.05
C ALA A 45 10.60 -8.66 3.96
N ILE A 46 10.61 -9.93 4.38
CA ILE A 46 11.80 -10.80 4.28
C ILE A 46 12.21 -10.97 2.82
N HIS A 47 11.25 -11.24 1.93
CA HIS A 47 11.54 -11.37 0.50
C HIS A 47 12.25 -10.13 -0.04
N ARG A 48 11.79 -8.94 0.32
CA ARG A 48 12.41 -7.67 -0.11
C ARG A 48 13.81 -7.48 0.47
N LEU A 49 14.04 -7.89 1.73
CA LEU A 49 15.33 -7.76 2.40
C LEU A 49 16.41 -8.69 1.81
N LEU A 50 16.01 -9.79 1.17
CA LEU A 50 16.94 -10.71 0.50
C LEU A 50 17.56 -10.10 -0.77
N PHE A 51 16.92 -9.13 -1.40
CA PHE A 51 17.47 -8.42 -2.54
C PHE A 51 18.33 -7.24 -2.06
N LYS A 52 19.64 -7.32 -2.31
CA LYS A 52 20.66 -6.32 -1.92
C LYS A 52 20.39 -4.95 -2.58
N MET A 53 19.56 -4.12 -1.96
CA MET A 53 19.43 -2.71 -2.34
C MET A 53 19.72 -1.80 -1.15
N SER A 54 20.02 -0.52 -1.42
CA SER A 54 20.23 0.49 -0.39
C SER A 54 18.97 0.64 0.49
N LEU A 55 18.91 -0.14 1.57
CA LEU A 55 17.77 -0.19 2.49
C LEU A 55 17.58 1.12 3.26
N TRP A 56 18.60 1.98 3.30
CA TRP A 56 18.60 3.18 4.12
C TRP A 56 17.45 4.14 3.79
N ASN A 57 17.25 4.41 2.51
CA ASN A 57 16.16 5.28 2.06
C ASN A 57 14.77 4.68 2.36
N HIS A 58 14.63 3.37 2.22
CA HIS A 58 13.37 2.69 2.51
C HIS A 58 13.04 2.65 4.00
N ILE A 59 14.05 2.50 4.88
CA ILE A 59 13.85 2.56 6.34
C ILE A 59 13.34 3.94 6.76
N ILE A 60 13.90 5.01 6.20
CA ILE A 60 13.43 6.38 6.46
C ILE A 60 11.97 6.55 6.04
N VAL A 61 11.60 6.05 4.86
CA VAL A 61 10.21 6.11 4.37
C VAL A 61 9.25 5.37 5.29
N ILE A 62 9.61 4.17 5.72
CA ILE A 62 8.81 3.38 6.66
C ILE A 62 8.60 4.13 7.98
N LEU A 63 9.66 4.75 8.50
CA LEU A 63 9.60 5.51 9.73
C LEU A 63 8.71 6.75 9.58
N ILE A 64 8.81 7.47 8.48
CA ILE A 64 7.93 8.61 8.17
C ILE A 64 6.48 8.14 8.08
N ILE A 65 6.18 7.07 7.35
CA ILE A 65 4.83 6.51 7.24
C ILE A 65 4.29 6.17 8.63
N PHE A 66 5.09 5.49 9.46
CA PHE A 66 4.68 5.13 10.81
C PHE A 66 4.34 6.37 11.65
N VAL A 67 5.23 7.38 11.67
CA VAL A 67 5.03 8.61 12.45
C VAL A 67 3.80 9.39 11.98
N VAL A 68 3.62 9.53 10.66
CA VAL A 68 2.48 10.28 10.07
C VAL A 68 1.15 9.57 10.33
N PHE A 69 1.10 8.23 10.19
CA PHE A 69 -0.14 7.48 10.34
C PHE A 69 -0.45 7.05 11.79
N PHE A 70 0.49 7.17 12.71
CA PHE A 70 0.29 6.83 14.11
C PHE A 70 -0.89 7.59 14.78
N PRO A 71 -1.05 8.93 14.61
CA PRO A 71 -2.20 9.64 15.17
C PRO A 71 -3.53 9.17 14.57
N PHE A 72 -3.57 8.81 13.28
CA PHE A 72 -4.79 8.28 12.64
C PHE A 72 -5.14 6.88 13.16
N PHE A 73 -4.14 6.08 13.50
CA PHE A 73 -4.35 4.81 14.19
C PHE A 73 -4.93 5.01 15.59
N LYS A 74 -4.37 5.95 16.37
CA LYS A 74 -4.87 6.28 17.71
C LYS A 74 -6.32 6.79 17.68
N SER A 75 -6.67 7.54 16.66
CA SER A 75 -8.03 8.04 16.43
C SER A 75 -8.99 6.98 15.87
N LYS A 76 -8.56 5.73 15.69
CA LYS A 76 -9.34 4.63 15.10
C LYS A 76 -9.88 4.91 13.69
N MET A 77 -9.33 5.89 13.01
CA MET A 77 -9.71 6.24 11.63
C MET A 77 -9.08 5.27 10.61
N LEU A 78 -7.90 4.74 10.93
CA LEU A 78 -7.16 3.81 10.06
C LEU A 78 -6.89 2.50 10.81
N GLY A 79 -7.02 1.38 10.11
CA GLY A 79 -6.69 0.06 10.65
C GLY A 79 -5.18 -0.15 10.77
N ALA A 80 -4.74 -0.86 11.81
CA ALA A 80 -3.33 -1.23 11.95
C ALA A 80 -2.80 -2.03 10.74
N GLY A 81 -3.68 -2.79 10.09
CA GLY A 81 -3.35 -3.56 8.88
C GLY A 81 -2.99 -2.66 7.71
N ASP A 82 -3.75 -1.58 7.50
CA ASP A 82 -3.57 -0.65 6.39
C ASP A 82 -2.23 0.10 6.50
N ILE A 83 -1.86 0.51 7.73
CA ILE A 83 -0.56 1.15 8.00
C ILE A 83 0.58 0.20 7.66
N LYS A 84 0.47 -1.07 8.07
CA LYS A 84 1.48 -2.10 7.74
C LYS A 84 1.58 -2.35 6.24
N LEU A 85 0.46 -2.29 5.51
CA LEU A 85 0.46 -2.36 4.05
C LEU A 85 1.21 -1.19 3.42
N PHE A 86 0.95 0.04 3.87
CA PHE A 86 1.69 1.22 3.40
C PHE A 86 3.19 1.13 3.73
N MET A 87 3.55 0.60 4.89
CA MET A 87 4.96 0.36 5.23
C MET A 87 5.59 -0.69 4.31
N LEU A 88 4.87 -1.75 3.95
CA LEU A 88 5.33 -2.74 2.99
C LEU A 88 5.55 -2.12 1.60
N ILE A 89 4.60 -1.31 1.12
CA ILE A 89 4.73 -0.58 -0.15
C ILE A 89 5.96 0.34 -0.11
N GLY A 90 6.18 1.07 0.98
CA GLY A 90 7.36 1.92 1.17
C GLY A 90 8.68 1.15 1.21
N LEU A 91 8.66 -0.15 1.51
CA LEU A 91 9.82 -1.02 1.42
C LEU A 91 10.14 -1.41 -0.03
N TYR A 92 9.13 -1.50 -0.90
CA TYR A 92 9.26 -1.93 -2.29
C TYR A 92 9.47 -0.78 -3.27
N LEU A 93 8.77 0.32 -3.08
CA LEU A 93 8.78 1.48 -3.97
C LEU A 93 9.75 2.56 -3.49
N THR A 94 10.13 3.46 -4.39
CA THR A 94 10.90 4.66 -4.04
C THR A 94 10.05 5.60 -3.16
N PRO A 95 10.67 6.52 -2.41
CA PRO A 95 9.96 7.48 -1.58
C PRO A 95 8.88 8.26 -2.34
N ARG A 96 9.20 8.71 -3.56
CA ARG A 96 8.29 9.47 -4.42
C ARG A 96 7.08 8.63 -4.82
N GLU A 97 7.31 7.43 -5.31
CA GLU A 97 6.27 6.49 -5.74
C GLU A 97 5.38 6.09 -4.57
N THR A 98 5.96 5.89 -3.40
CA THR A 98 5.21 5.56 -2.17
C THR A 98 4.24 6.67 -1.81
N ILE A 99 4.67 7.93 -1.84
CA ILE A 99 3.80 9.08 -1.54
C ILE A 99 2.66 9.17 -2.57
N ILE A 100 2.96 9.02 -3.85
CA ILE A 100 1.95 9.04 -4.91
C ILE A 100 0.95 7.88 -4.72
N SER A 101 1.44 6.67 -4.47
CA SER A 101 0.60 5.49 -4.22
C SER A 101 -0.33 5.69 -3.03
N ILE A 102 0.16 6.26 -1.94
CA ILE A 102 -0.66 6.57 -0.76
C ILE A 102 -1.73 7.61 -1.11
N ALA A 103 -1.36 8.71 -1.77
CA ALA A 103 -2.31 9.76 -2.15
C ALA A 103 -3.42 9.23 -3.07
N VAL A 104 -3.06 8.47 -4.10
CA VAL A 104 -4.02 7.84 -5.04
C VAL A 104 -4.91 6.84 -4.31
N SER A 105 -4.35 6.04 -3.40
CA SER A 105 -5.12 5.07 -2.61
C SER A 105 -6.17 5.74 -1.73
N PHE A 106 -5.82 6.84 -1.07
CA PHE A 106 -6.79 7.61 -0.27
C PHE A 106 -7.86 8.28 -1.14
N PHE A 107 -7.50 8.77 -2.31
CA PHE A 107 -8.46 9.35 -3.25
C PHE A 107 -9.48 8.29 -3.71
N ILE A 108 -9.03 7.10 -4.08
CA ILE A 108 -9.89 5.98 -4.46
C ILE A 108 -10.75 5.52 -3.28
N ALA A 109 -10.17 5.43 -2.07
CA ALA A 109 -10.91 5.07 -0.87
C ALA A 109 -12.02 6.09 -0.56
N ALA A 110 -11.77 7.39 -0.76
CA ALA A 110 -12.78 8.43 -0.59
C ALA A 110 -13.93 8.26 -1.59
N ILE A 111 -13.64 8.01 -2.87
CA ILE A 111 -14.66 7.76 -3.90
C ILE A 111 -15.51 6.55 -3.52
N ILE A 112 -14.89 5.44 -3.15
CA ILE A 112 -15.59 4.21 -2.74
C ILE A 112 -16.45 4.45 -1.50
N SER A 113 -15.95 5.24 -0.53
CA SER A 113 -16.68 5.58 0.69
C SER A 113 -17.92 6.41 0.38
N ILE A 114 -17.80 7.42 -0.48
CA ILE A 114 -18.91 8.28 -0.89
C ILE A 114 -19.93 7.45 -1.68
N ALA A 115 -19.50 6.62 -2.62
CA ALA A 115 -20.38 5.76 -3.39
C ALA A 115 -21.18 4.82 -2.48
N LYS A 116 -20.51 4.19 -1.50
CA LYS A 116 -21.19 3.36 -0.51
C LYS A 116 -22.17 4.16 0.35
N LEU A 117 -21.82 5.35 0.79
CA LEU A 117 -22.70 6.20 1.57
C LEU A 117 -23.99 6.53 0.79
N ILE A 118 -23.88 6.87 -0.49
CA ILE A 118 -25.03 7.18 -1.34
C ILE A 118 -25.91 5.95 -1.56
N LEU A 119 -25.31 4.78 -1.82
CA LEU A 119 -26.05 3.55 -2.10
C LEU A 119 -26.74 2.98 -0.86
N PHE A 120 -26.12 3.08 0.32
CA PHE A 120 -26.64 2.50 1.57
C PHE A 120 -27.33 3.52 2.48
N CYS A 121 -27.47 4.77 2.05
CA CYS A 121 -28.20 5.81 2.80
C CYS A 121 -29.69 5.43 3.06
N LYS A 122 -30.25 4.46 2.32
CA LYS A 122 -31.61 3.95 2.47
C LYS A 122 -31.73 2.84 3.53
N GLU A 123 -30.67 2.19 3.93
CA GLU A 123 -30.72 1.11 4.93
C GLU A 123 -30.13 1.59 6.26
N LYS A 124 -30.93 1.54 7.31
CA LYS A 124 -30.61 1.96 8.69
C LYS A 124 -29.43 1.22 9.36
N SER A 125 -28.68 0.41 8.66
CA SER A 125 -27.54 -0.35 9.19
C SER A 125 -26.21 0.26 8.78
N LEU A 126 -25.78 1.28 9.49
CA LEU A 126 -24.55 2.07 9.26
C LEU A 126 -23.24 1.37 9.62
N LYS A 127 -23.13 0.06 9.52
CA LYS A 127 -21.81 -0.64 9.65
C LYS A 127 -21.27 -1.05 8.29
N VAL A 128 -21.06 -0.08 7.41
CA VAL A 128 -20.39 -0.33 6.12
C VAL A 128 -18.91 -0.49 6.36
N LYS A 129 -18.44 -1.73 6.44
CA LYS A 129 -17.01 -2.03 6.50
C LYS A 129 -16.37 -1.69 5.16
N ILE A 130 -15.41 -0.78 5.16
CA ILE A 130 -14.60 -0.45 3.98
C ILE A 130 -13.35 -1.30 4.04
N HIS A 131 -13.14 -2.12 2.99
CA HIS A 131 -11.93 -2.92 2.83
C HIS A 131 -10.86 -2.04 2.17
N MET A 132 -9.93 -1.53 2.97
CA MET A 132 -8.92 -0.59 2.50
C MET A 132 -7.85 -1.25 1.62
N ALA A 133 -7.67 -2.56 1.68
CA ALA A 133 -6.70 -3.27 0.85
C ALA A 133 -6.97 -3.10 -0.66
N LEU A 134 -8.24 -3.00 -1.07
CA LEU A 134 -8.60 -2.81 -2.48
C LEU A 134 -8.21 -1.42 -3.01
N PRO A 135 -8.55 -0.29 -2.38
CA PRO A 135 -8.05 1.03 -2.79
C PRO A 135 -6.53 1.12 -2.81
N ILE A 136 -5.86 0.50 -1.84
CA ILE A 136 -4.40 0.48 -1.76
C ILE A 136 -3.80 -0.29 -2.95
N PHE A 137 -4.38 -1.43 -3.29
CA PHE A 137 -3.98 -2.22 -4.46
C PHE A 137 -4.12 -1.42 -5.76
N ILE A 138 -5.29 -0.82 -6.00
CA ILE A 138 -5.55 -0.04 -7.23
C ILE A 138 -4.62 1.18 -7.29
N GLY A 139 -4.44 1.91 -6.18
CA GLY A 139 -3.55 3.06 -6.11
C GLY A 139 -2.10 2.70 -6.42
N THR A 140 -1.62 1.57 -5.91
CA THR A 140 -0.27 1.07 -6.19
C THR A 140 -0.13 0.62 -7.65
N MET A 141 -1.14 -0.04 -8.20
CA MET A 141 -1.15 -0.46 -9.62
C MET A 141 -1.08 0.73 -10.57
N ILE A 142 -1.83 1.79 -10.31
CA ILE A 142 -1.79 3.02 -11.12
C ILE A 142 -0.41 3.67 -11.04
N THR A 143 0.18 3.70 -9.84
CA THR A 143 1.50 4.31 -9.64
C THR A 143 2.58 3.50 -10.34
N VAL A 144 2.59 2.19 -10.19
CA VAL A 144 3.57 1.29 -10.84
C VAL A 144 3.36 1.26 -12.35
N GLY A 145 2.11 1.16 -12.82
CA GLY A 145 1.78 1.15 -14.26
C GLY A 145 2.09 2.49 -14.95
N GLY A 146 1.93 3.62 -14.27
CA GLY A 146 2.28 4.94 -14.80
C GLY A 146 3.78 5.24 -14.84
N ILE A 147 4.60 4.41 -14.20
CA ILE A 147 6.07 4.52 -14.20
C ILE A 147 6.69 3.65 -15.29
N VAL A 148 5.99 2.56 -15.65
CA VAL A 148 6.44 1.61 -16.68
C VAL A 148 6.09 2.10 -18.11
N SER A 149 5.24 3.09 -18.27
CA SER A 149 4.93 3.71 -19.55
C SER A 149 5.72 5.01 -19.74
#